data_ccee1e24c330e9a10af46a6c96fe1290
#
_entry.id   ccee1e24c330e9a10af46a6c96fe1290
#
_cell.length_a   1.000
_cell.length_b   1.000
_cell.length_c   1.000
_cell.angle_alpha   90.00
_cell.angle_beta   90.00
_cell.angle_gamma   90.00
#
_symmetry.space_group_name_H-M   'P 1'
#
loop_
_entity.id
_entity.type
_entity.pdbx_description
1 polymer ?
#
loop_
_entity_poly.entity_id
_entity_poly.type
_entity_poly.pdbx_seq_one_letter_code
_entity_poly.pdbx_strand_id
1 'polypeptide(L)'
;CRGCFNSEGDVAFLEPEAEDGFDTLQWLGEQPWCNGNVGTWGTSWAGWTQTAAAALGAKTIASMIPNMSGAIGHESSVRQGGALELRFLAWAFWHSASNTQKNLKPNPHIDAALNLGGPSFTDWLTRLPLRKGQTQLSLVPPYEKWALKLQSEADFSDYWKKPAISPGLFWDDWPDVPILLVGGWYDSYTRSTFRNHIGLVQRGFTVKTLVGPWVHGHHTVEQSFSGDVEFGKHAVLNFRDLHEKWFDQSLRNQGTAIDDRAPLQLFVMGGGGGQRTTSGRLYHGGCWREELEWPLARTQFTNFYLQTDGMLTKDPPHDEDSHTTYQFDPDNPVPSIGGNVSSLSELGPMPSGVGEARYAPRGSRVCDIMPNGGFDQVEGENFWGCEPPFLPLGSRPDVLVFETEPLAKDTEVTGPIEVTLWVSSTAPDTDFTAKLIDRYPPSPFYPYGYSLNLTDSIMRLRYRNGPDKAELLPPNNIAKITITLYPTSNLFSSGHRIRLDISSSNFPRFDVNPNTGDTIGSERRRNLADNTVHHNRDYPSHVKLPIIPNCV
;
A
#
# COMPACT_ATOMS: atom_id res chain seq x y z
N CYS A 1 -15.31 11.58 15.15
CA CYS A 1 -14.45 12.55 14.49
C CYS A 1 -15.23 13.80 14.11
N ARG A 2 -14.55 14.93 14.09
CA ARG A 2 -15.11 16.24 13.72
C ARG A 2 -15.81 16.19 12.37
N GLY A 3 -17.03 16.77 12.28
CA GLY A 3 -17.83 16.77 11.06
C GLY A 3 -18.44 15.42 10.65
N CYS A 4 -18.29 14.38 11.47
CA CYS A 4 -18.86 13.05 11.20
C CYS A 4 -20.06 12.78 12.13
N PHE A 5 -21.14 12.25 11.58
CA PHE A 5 -22.38 11.90 12.31
C PHE A 5 -22.94 13.07 13.13
N ASN A 6 -22.92 12.96 14.45
CA ASN A 6 -23.44 13.98 15.38
C ASN A 6 -22.34 14.91 15.93
N SER A 7 -21.09 14.74 15.53
CA SER A 7 -20.00 15.61 15.91
C SER A 7 -20.08 16.94 15.14
N GLU A 8 -19.79 18.03 15.83
CA GLU A 8 -19.77 19.37 15.25
C GLU A 8 -18.57 19.61 14.33
N GLY A 9 -18.60 20.73 13.59
CA GLY A 9 -17.55 21.16 12.68
C GLY A 9 -17.62 20.49 11.31
N ASP A 10 -16.58 20.71 10.51
CA ASP A 10 -16.46 20.18 9.15
C ASP A 10 -15.46 19.03 9.09
N VAL A 11 -15.70 18.08 8.21
CA VAL A 11 -14.73 17.03 7.90
C VAL A 11 -13.49 17.63 7.24
N ALA A 12 -12.35 17.34 7.83
CA ALA A 12 -11.04 17.61 7.24
C ALA A 12 -10.12 16.44 7.60
N PHE A 13 -10.27 15.33 6.88
CA PHE A 13 -9.59 14.06 7.18
C PHE A 13 -8.07 14.22 7.31
N LEU A 14 -7.51 13.68 8.40
CA LEU A 14 -6.09 13.80 8.77
C LEU A 14 -5.61 15.26 8.94
N GLU A 15 -6.47 16.17 9.31
CA GLU A 15 -6.06 17.54 9.65
C GLU A 15 -6.28 17.88 11.14
N PRO A 16 -7.48 17.68 11.74
CA PRO A 16 -7.70 17.98 13.16
C PRO A 16 -7.42 16.81 14.12
N GLU A 17 -7.10 15.61 13.61
CA GLU A 17 -7.02 14.41 14.44
C GLU A 17 -5.91 14.46 15.49
N ALA A 18 -4.85 15.22 15.26
CA ALA A 18 -3.78 15.37 16.24
C ALA A 18 -4.26 16.14 17.47
N GLU A 19 -4.83 17.30 17.24
CA GLU A 19 -5.35 18.18 18.30
C GLU A 19 -6.58 17.58 18.98
N ASP A 20 -7.55 17.05 18.19
CA ASP A 20 -8.76 16.43 18.74
C ASP A 20 -8.41 15.17 19.56
N GLY A 21 -7.43 14.39 19.12
CA GLY A 21 -6.92 13.22 19.84
C GLY A 21 -6.18 13.61 21.12
N PHE A 22 -5.34 14.63 21.06
CA PHE A 22 -4.62 15.17 22.21
C PHE A 22 -5.59 15.67 23.30
N ASP A 23 -6.55 16.54 22.94
CA ASP A 23 -7.56 17.08 23.86
C ASP A 23 -8.43 15.96 24.47
N THR A 24 -8.80 14.96 23.67
CA THR A 24 -9.57 13.80 24.14
C THR A 24 -8.78 13.01 25.18
N LEU A 25 -7.49 12.75 24.94
CA LEU A 25 -6.64 12.02 25.86
C LEU A 25 -6.39 12.80 27.16
N GLN A 26 -6.18 14.12 27.06
CA GLN A 26 -6.06 14.97 28.23
C GLN A 26 -7.33 14.94 29.08
N TRP A 27 -8.50 15.11 28.45
CA TRP A 27 -9.80 15.03 29.13
C TRP A 27 -9.99 13.66 29.81
N LEU A 28 -9.64 12.55 29.13
CA LEU A 28 -9.73 11.21 29.71
C LEU A 28 -8.88 11.07 30.98
N GLY A 29 -7.64 11.59 30.95
CA GLY A 29 -6.73 11.52 32.10
C GLY A 29 -7.21 12.29 33.33
N GLU A 30 -8.04 13.30 33.16
CA GLU A 30 -8.62 14.13 34.22
C GLU A 30 -9.91 13.55 34.85
N GLN A 31 -10.45 12.46 34.26
CA GLN A 31 -11.69 11.88 34.76
C GLN A 31 -11.48 11.12 36.07
N PRO A 32 -12.42 11.23 37.05
CA PRO A 32 -12.27 10.58 38.36
C PRO A 32 -12.28 9.03 38.32
N TRP A 33 -12.68 8.44 37.21
CA TRP A 33 -12.67 7.00 36.96
C TRP A 33 -11.42 6.55 36.18
N CYS A 34 -10.56 7.45 35.74
CA CYS A 34 -9.30 7.17 35.05
C CYS A 34 -8.13 7.31 36.02
N ASN A 35 -7.17 6.42 35.96
CA ASN A 35 -5.94 6.51 36.76
C ASN A 35 -4.82 7.33 36.08
N GLY A 36 -5.15 8.04 34.99
CA GLY A 36 -4.24 8.86 34.21
C GLY A 36 -3.49 8.10 33.10
N ASN A 37 -3.65 6.79 33.01
CA ASN A 37 -3.00 5.95 31.98
C ASN A 37 -4.03 5.45 30.98
N VAL A 38 -3.84 5.79 29.70
CA VAL A 38 -4.74 5.38 28.62
C VAL A 38 -3.97 4.51 27.61
N GLY A 39 -4.46 3.32 27.36
CA GLY A 39 -4.04 2.49 26.23
C GLY A 39 -4.82 2.83 24.98
N THR A 40 -4.14 2.95 23.85
CA THR A 40 -4.79 3.23 22.56
C THR A 40 -4.62 2.06 21.59
N TRP A 41 -5.66 1.76 20.83
CA TRP A 41 -5.60 0.73 19.79
C TRP A 41 -6.53 1.08 18.62
N GLY A 42 -6.25 0.53 17.46
CA GLY A 42 -7.09 0.67 16.29
C GLY A 42 -6.33 0.41 15.00
N THR A 43 -7.08 0.19 13.94
CA THR A 43 -6.54 -0.14 12.62
C THR A 43 -6.80 0.99 11.65
N SER A 44 -5.91 1.21 10.67
CA SER A 44 -6.10 2.20 9.61
C SER A 44 -6.18 3.63 10.17
N TRP A 45 -7.24 4.35 9.86
CA TRP A 45 -7.49 5.68 10.41
C TRP A 45 -7.49 5.70 11.96
N ALA A 46 -8.12 4.70 12.61
CA ALA A 46 -8.08 4.60 14.06
C ALA A 46 -6.68 4.26 14.62
N GLY A 47 -5.79 3.68 13.82
CA GLY A 47 -4.36 3.57 14.12
C GLY A 47 -3.65 4.90 13.93
N TRP A 48 -4.00 5.64 12.89
CA TRP A 48 -3.39 6.92 12.56
C TRP A 48 -3.75 8.03 13.57
N THR A 49 -4.99 8.06 14.08
CA THR A 49 -5.39 9.04 15.12
C THR A 49 -4.56 8.89 16.41
N GLN A 50 -4.15 7.66 16.77
CA GLN A 50 -3.26 7.43 17.93
C GLN A 50 -1.89 8.07 17.71
N THR A 51 -1.28 7.79 16.55
CA THR A 51 0.05 8.29 16.20
C THR A 51 0.04 9.80 15.99
N ALA A 52 -1.07 10.37 15.51
CA ALA A 52 -1.28 11.81 15.39
C ALA A 52 -1.29 12.50 16.77
N ALA A 53 -2.01 11.95 17.75
CA ALA A 53 -2.00 12.47 19.12
C ALA A 53 -0.65 12.29 19.81
N ALA A 54 0.04 11.16 19.56
CA ALA A 54 1.39 10.92 20.06
C ALA A 54 2.39 11.96 19.52
N ALA A 55 2.24 12.39 18.27
CA ALA A 55 3.08 13.42 17.64
C ALA A 55 2.96 14.81 18.31
N LEU A 56 1.92 15.05 19.13
CA LEU A 56 1.78 16.24 19.97
C LEU A 56 2.23 16.00 21.42
N GLY A 57 2.84 14.88 21.72
CA GLY A 57 3.36 14.58 23.06
C GLY A 57 2.27 14.28 24.10
N ALA A 58 1.21 13.59 23.74
CA ALA A 58 0.08 13.28 24.64
C ALA A 58 0.52 12.36 25.79
N LYS A 59 0.83 12.94 26.94
CA LYS A 59 1.41 12.24 28.13
C LYS A 59 0.48 11.24 28.80
N THR A 60 -0.81 11.33 28.56
CA THR A 60 -1.82 10.39 29.05
C THR A 60 -1.74 9.02 28.35
N ILE A 61 -1.12 8.96 27.17
CA ILE A 61 -0.87 7.68 26.50
C ILE A 61 0.14 6.89 27.34
N ALA A 62 -0.23 5.68 27.72
CA ALA A 62 0.62 4.75 28.47
C ALA A 62 0.95 3.47 27.68
N SER A 63 0.27 3.21 26.58
CA SER A 63 0.53 2.08 25.68
C SER A 63 -0.17 2.28 24.34
N MET A 64 0.42 1.80 23.25
CA MET A 64 -0.16 1.99 21.90
C MET A 64 -0.14 0.69 21.09
N ILE A 65 -1.23 0.47 20.32
CA ILE A 65 -1.31 -0.59 19.31
C ILE A 65 -1.83 0.02 17.99
N PRO A 66 -1.02 0.79 17.25
CA PRO A 66 -1.41 1.32 15.94
C PRO A 66 -1.23 0.24 14.86
N ASN A 67 -2.34 -0.34 14.41
CA ASN A 67 -2.33 -1.39 13.41
C ASN A 67 -2.48 -0.80 12.01
N MET A 68 -1.68 -1.27 11.05
CA MET A 68 -1.86 -0.98 9.63
C MET A 68 -2.17 0.51 9.39
N SER A 69 -1.29 1.39 9.89
CA SER A 69 -1.51 2.83 9.90
C SER A 69 -0.36 3.63 9.31
N GLY A 70 -0.60 4.93 9.04
CA GLY A 70 0.37 5.80 8.38
C GLY A 70 1.57 6.17 9.25
N ALA A 71 2.65 6.57 8.58
CA ALA A 71 3.82 7.20 9.19
C ALA A 71 4.06 8.59 8.58
N ILE A 72 4.32 8.66 7.27
CA ILE A 72 4.50 9.89 6.51
C ILE A 72 3.51 9.85 5.34
N GLY A 73 2.49 10.71 5.39
CA GLY A 73 1.35 10.63 4.47
C GLY A 73 1.72 10.68 3.00
N HIS A 74 2.65 11.54 2.63
CA HIS A 74 3.05 11.72 1.24
C HIS A 74 3.80 10.52 0.66
N GLU A 75 4.78 9.96 1.38
CA GLU A 75 5.70 8.98 0.78
C GLU A 75 5.34 7.52 1.04
N SER A 76 4.51 7.25 2.05
CA SER A 76 4.29 5.88 2.50
C SER A 76 2.83 5.48 2.62
N SER A 77 1.91 6.35 2.20
CA SER A 77 0.48 6.08 2.38
C SER A 77 -0.41 6.62 1.27
N VAL A 78 -0.39 7.94 1.03
CA VAL A 78 -1.31 8.60 0.09
C VAL A 78 -0.70 8.70 -1.30
N ARG A 79 0.62 8.91 -1.35
CA ARG A 79 1.38 8.94 -2.61
C ARG A 79 2.56 7.98 -2.55
N GLN A 80 2.97 7.55 -3.73
CA GLN A 80 4.14 6.69 -3.93
C GLN A 80 4.94 7.29 -5.09
N GLY A 81 6.19 7.68 -4.86
CA GLY A 81 7.01 8.30 -5.89
C GLY A 81 6.32 9.47 -6.63
N GLY A 82 5.44 10.19 -5.96
CA GLY A 82 4.64 11.29 -6.52
C GLY A 82 3.28 10.91 -7.11
N ALA A 83 3.02 9.65 -7.47
CA ALA A 83 1.72 9.19 -7.95
C ALA A 83 0.70 9.08 -6.79
N LEU A 84 -0.55 9.38 -7.05
CA LEU A 84 -1.64 9.33 -6.06
C LEU A 84 -2.23 7.92 -5.96
N GLU A 85 -2.34 7.37 -4.76
CA GLU A 85 -3.14 6.16 -4.53
C GLU A 85 -4.65 6.49 -4.58
N LEU A 86 -5.33 6.00 -5.60
CA LEU A 86 -6.73 6.33 -5.87
C LEU A 86 -7.70 5.82 -4.80
N ARG A 87 -7.28 4.88 -3.96
CA ARG A 87 -8.06 4.40 -2.82
C ARG A 87 -8.56 5.53 -1.91
N PHE A 88 -7.81 6.61 -1.77
CA PHE A 88 -8.22 7.76 -0.96
C PHE A 88 -9.35 8.56 -1.61
N LEU A 89 -9.37 8.67 -2.93
CA LEU A 89 -10.50 9.26 -3.64
C LEU A 89 -11.74 8.35 -3.51
N ALA A 90 -11.57 7.04 -3.73
CA ALA A 90 -12.62 6.06 -3.53
C ALA A 90 -13.19 6.13 -2.10
N TRP A 91 -12.30 6.25 -1.11
CA TRP A 91 -12.67 6.40 0.30
C TRP A 91 -13.49 7.67 0.56
N ALA A 92 -13.17 8.80 -0.09
CA ALA A 92 -13.95 10.02 0.02
C ALA A 92 -15.41 9.83 -0.44
N PHE A 93 -15.62 9.14 -1.55
CA PHE A 93 -16.96 8.81 -2.06
C PHE A 93 -17.73 7.92 -1.07
N TRP A 94 -17.11 6.84 -0.62
CA TRP A 94 -17.73 5.90 0.32
C TRP A 94 -18.03 6.56 1.66
N HIS A 95 -17.06 7.28 2.22
CA HIS A 95 -17.18 7.87 3.55
C HIS A 95 -18.19 9.02 3.57
N SER A 96 -18.27 9.80 2.50
CA SER A 96 -19.30 10.84 2.37
C SER A 96 -20.70 10.22 2.39
N ALA A 97 -20.92 9.11 1.67
CA ALA A 97 -22.20 8.42 1.65
C ALA A 97 -22.57 7.83 3.02
N SER A 98 -21.59 7.29 3.77
CA SER A 98 -21.85 6.66 5.07
C SER A 98 -22.04 7.66 6.23
N ASN A 99 -21.36 8.80 6.19
CA ASN A 99 -21.32 9.73 7.34
C ASN A 99 -22.34 10.86 7.28
N THR A 100 -22.75 11.27 6.09
CA THR A 100 -23.51 12.52 5.93
C THR A 100 -25.02 12.39 6.12
N GLN A 101 -25.57 11.17 6.08
CA GLN A 101 -27.02 10.98 6.21
C GLN A 101 -27.61 11.48 7.54
N LYS A 102 -26.81 11.57 8.62
CA LYS A 102 -27.30 12.08 9.90
C LYS A 102 -27.22 13.60 9.99
N ASN A 103 -26.29 14.22 9.27
CA ASN A 103 -26.02 15.67 9.31
C ASN A 103 -26.75 16.45 8.22
N LEU A 104 -27.12 15.81 7.12
CA LEU A 104 -27.98 16.39 6.12
C LEU A 104 -29.44 16.16 6.55
N LYS A 105 -30.26 17.22 6.52
CA LYS A 105 -31.71 17.04 6.62
C LYS A 105 -32.15 15.99 5.62
N PRO A 106 -33.00 15.04 6.00
CA PRO A 106 -33.48 13.99 5.10
C PRO A 106 -33.90 14.60 3.75
N ASN A 107 -33.15 14.30 2.73
CA ASN A 107 -33.42 14.73 1.37
C ASN A 107 -33.25 13.52 0.43
N PRO A 108 -34.37 12.96 -0.07
CA PRO A 108 -34.32 11.75 -0.88
C PRO A 108 -33.44 11.90 -2.14
N HIS A 109 -33.28 13.10 -2.68
CA HIS A 109 -32.43 13.34 -3.83
C HIS A 109 -30.94 13.30 -3.49
N ILE A 110 -30.56 13.85 -2.33
CA ILE A 110 -29.18 13.76 -1.82
C ILE A 110 -28.88 12.32 -1.44
N ASP A 111 -29.79 11.66 -0.73
CA ASP A 111 -29.65 10.26 -0.35
C ASP A 111 -29.49 9.37 -1.58
N ALA A 112 -30.27 9.58 -2.64
CA ALA A 112 -30.14 8.83 -3.89
C ALA A 112 -28.81 9.10 -4.61
N ALA A 113 -28.31 10.34 -4.57
CA ALA A 113 -27.06 10.70 -5.23
C ALA A 113 -25.80 10.23 -4.47
N LEU A 114 -25.83 10.24 -3.15
CA LEU A 114 -24.74 9.74 -2.29
C LEU A 114 -24.82 8.24 -2.08
N ASN A 115 -26.04 7.68 -2.08
CA ASN A 115 -26.25 6.25 -2.14
C ASN A 115 -26.04 5.75 -3.57
N LEU A 116 -25.66 4.60 -3.67
CA LEU A 116 -25.38 3.63 -4.69
C LEU A 116 -26.33 3.58 -5.93
N GLY A 117 -27.31 4.46 -6.02
CA GLY A 117 -28.10 4.69 -7.24
C GLY A 117 -27.55 5.80 -8.14
N GLY A 118 -26.57 6.57 -7.67
CA GLY A 118 -25.81 7.53 -8.47
C GLY A 118 -24.49 6.95 -8.99
N PRO A 119 -23.76 7.65 -9.86
CA PRO A 119 -22.46 7.21 -10.33
C PRO A 119 -21.50 6.94 -9.17
N SER A 120 -21.01 5.70 -9.07
CA SER A 120 -20.01 5.30 -8.08
C SER A 120 -18.63 5.83 -8.46
N PHE A 121 -17.65 5.73 -7.57
CA PHE A 121 -16.27 6.10 -7.92
C PHE A 121 -15.76 5.30 -9.14
N THR A 122 -16.23 4.07 -9.32
CA THR A 122 -15.92 3.24 -10.50
C THR A 122 -16.22 3.97 -11.82
N ASP A 123 -17.36 4.66 -11.89
CA ASP A 123 -17.75 5.39 -13.09
C ASP A 123 -16.85 6.62 -13.34
N TRP A 124 -16.27 7.18 -12.28
CA TRP A 124 -15.37 8.33 -12.37
C TRP A 124 -13.94 7.98 -12.76
N LEU A 125 -13.52 6.71 -12.66
CA LEU A 125 -12.16 6.30 -13.02
C LEU A 125 -11.79 6.66 -14.46
N THR A 126 -12.74 6.62 -15.39
CA THR A 126 -12.52 7.01 -16.80
C THR A 126 -12.45 8.52 -17.01
N ARG A 127 -12.73 9.33 -15.97
CA ARG A 127 -12.85 10.79 -16.06
C ARG A 127 -11.96 11.55 -15.09
N LEU A 128 -10.93 10.88 -14.59
CA LEU A 128 -9.92 11.54 -13.77
C LEU A 128 -9.10 12.55 -14.59
N PRO A 129 -8.64 13.63 -13.99
CA PRO A 129 -8.78 14.03 -12.60
C PRO A 129 -10.19 14.55 -12.25
N LEU A 130 -10.62 14.36 -10.99
CA LEU A 130 -11.89 14.91 -10.49
C LEU A 130 -11.89 16.43 -10.59
N ARG A 131 -13.06 17.03 -10.81
CA ARG A 131 -13.24 18.48 -10.96
C ARG A 131 -14.32 18.99 -10.03
N LYS A 132 -14.10 20.18 -9.48
CA LYS A 132 -15.05 20.84 -8.57
C LYS A 132 -16.44 20.94 -9.21
N GLY A 133 -17.45 20.54 -8.46
CA GLY A 133 -18.86 20.62 -8.85
C GLY A 133 -19.32 19.60 -9.88
N GLN A 134 -18.45 18.63 -10.27
CA GLN A 134 -18.79 17.68 -11.34
C GLN A 134 -19.19 16.30 -10.81
N THR A 135 -18.94 16.01 -9.55
CA THR A 135 -19.27 14.72 -8.91
C THR A 135 -20.33 14.88 -7.84
N GLN A 136 -20.90 13.77 -7.37
CA GLN A 136 -21.82 13.78 -6.23
C GLN A 136 -21.17 14.31 -4.93
N LEU A 137 -19.85 14.36 -4.83
CA LEU A 137 -19.15 14.98 -3.69
C LEU A 137 -19.45 16.48 -3.57
N SER A 138 -19.91 17.14 -4.65
CA SER A 138 -20.37 18.54 -4.60
C SER A 138 -21.56 18.78 -3.66
N LEU A 139 -22.32 17.72 -3.34
CA LEU A 139 -23.40 17.74 -2.34
C LEU A 139 -22.87 17.76 -0.90
N VAL A 140 -21.60 17.44 -0.72
CA VAL A 140 -20.90 17.38 0.57
C VAL A 140 -19.54 18.10 0.47
N PRO A 141 -19.55 19.43 0.39
CA PRO A 141 -18.40 20.25 0.02
C PRO A 141 -17.10 19.98 0.81
N PRO A 142 -17.13 19.62 2.13
CA PRO A 142 -15.90 19.28 2.84
C PRO A 142 -15.19 18.06 2.24
N TYR A 143 -15.93 17.02 1.82
CA TYR A 143 -15.35 15.84 1.17
C TYR A 143 -14.84 16.15 -0.23
N GLU A 144 -15.57 16.94 -1.02
CA GLU A 144 -15.09 17.40 -2.33
C GLU A 144 -13.79 18.18 -2.19
N LYS A 145 -13.75 19.16 -1.27
CA LYS A 145 -12.55 19.97 -1.01
C LYS A 145 -11.36 19.11 -0.63
N TRP A 146 -11.56 18.12 0.23
CA TRP A 146 -10.51 17.21 0.64
C TRP A 146 -10.02 16.33 -0.52
N ALA A 147 -10.92 15.69 -1.29
CA ALA A 147 -10.55 14.85 -2.44
C ALA A 147 -9.76 15.64 -3.51
N LEU A 148 -10.23 16.85 -3.86
CA LEU A 148 -9.55 17.72 -4.81
C LEU A 148 -8.18 18.18 -4.28
N LYS A 149 -8.05 18.43 -2.98
CA LYS A 149 -6.77 18.78 -2.36
C LYS A 149 -5.78 17.63 -2.44
N LEU A 150 -6.17 16.40 -2.07
CA LEU A 150 -5.29 15.24 -2.19
C LEU A 150 -4.81 15.04 -3.63
N GLN A 151 -5.69 15.26 -4.60
CA GLN A 151 -5.36 15.12 -6.01
C GLN A 151 -4.33 16.16 -6.48
N SER A 152 -4.42 17.41 -6.02
CA SER A 152 -3.58 18.52 -6.48
C SER A 152 -2.31 18.75 -5.64
N GLU A 153 -2.29 18.35 -4.36
CA GLU A 153 -1.12 18.48 -3.47
C GLU A 153 -0.09 17.39 -3.76
N ALA A 154 0.63 17.57 -4.86
CA ALA A 154 1.56 16.55 -5.35
C ALA A 154 2.98 16.71 -4.81
N ASP A 155 3.46 17.94 -4.61
CA ASP A 155 4.74 18.22 -3.96
C ASP A 155 4.65 17.98 -2.45
N PHE A 156 5.76 17.61 -1.81
CA PHE A 156 5.85 17.47 -0.35
C PHE A 156 5.83 18.84 0.34
N SER A 157 4.67 19.50 0.27
CA SER A 157 4.40 20.84 0.83
C SER A 157 4.19 20.79 2.35
N ASP A 158 4.01 21.97 2.96
CA ASP A 158 3.68 22.09 4.39
C ASP A 158 2.35 21.43 4.77
N TYR A 159 1.48 21.18 3.80
CA TYR A 159 0.27 20.38 4.01
C TYR A 159 0.60 18.98 4.54
N TRP A 160 1.60 18.33 3.93
CA TRP A 160 2.01 16.96 4.29
C TRP A 160 2.81 16.87 5.58
N LYS A 161 3.38 18.00 6.05
CA LYS A 161 4.24 18.02 7.24
C LYS A 161 3.47 18.19 8.56
N LYS A 162 2.13 18.23 8.52
CA LYS A 162 1.30 18.32 9.71
C LYS A 162 1.39 17.06 10.57
N PRO A 163 1.38 17.17 11.93
CA PRO A 163 1.43 16.01 12.84
C PRO A 163 0.35 14.95 12.54
N ALA A 164 -0.87 15.40 12.22
CA ALA A 164 -1.97 14.51 11.89
C ALA A 164 -1.76 13.75 10.57
N ILE A 165 -1.05 14.32 9.59
CA ILE A 165 -0.82 13.70 8.28
C ILE A 165 0.45 12.86 8.26
N SER A 166 1.50 13.35 8.90
CA SER A 166 2.82 12.72 8.93
C SER A 166 3.37 12.63 10.34
N PRO A 167 2.73 11.83 11.23
CA PRO A 167 3.16 11.69 12.63
C PRO A 167 4.61 11.18 12.74
N GLY A 168 5.11 10.48 11.73
CA GLY A 168 6.49 10.00 11.66
C GLY A 168 7.55 11.09 11.51
N LEU A 169 7.19 12.33 11.24
CA LEU A 169 8.12 13.46 11.29
C LEU A 169 8.36 13.96 12.74
N PHE A 170 7.60 13.46 13.71
CA PHE A 170 7.55 13.91 15.10
C PHE A 170 7.85 12.80 16.11
N TRP A 171 8.58 11.74 15.72
CA TRP A 171 8.91 10.63 16.65
C TRP A 171 9.63 11.10 17.91
N ASP A 172 10.35 12.23 17.88
CA ASP A 172 11.05 12.78 19.05
C ASP A 172 10.09 13.35 20.10
N ASP A 173 8.85 13.67 19.70
CA ASP A 173 7.81 14.21 20.58
C ASP A 173 6.89 13.10 21.14
N TRP A 174 6.97 11.87 20.63
CA TRP A 174 6.11 10.78 21.10
C TRP A 174 6.41 10.40 22.54
N PRO A 175 5.39 10.02 23.34
CA PRO A 175 5.61 9.51 24.68
C PRO A 175 6.38 8.19 24.61
N ASP A 176 7.39 8.03 25.49
CA ASP A 176 8.17 6.79 25.62
C ASP A 176 7.36 5.73 26.36
N VAL A 177 6.60 4.97 25.60
CA VAL A 177 5.68 3.92 26.08
C VAL A 177 5.81 2.66 25.22
N PRO A 178 5.37 1.50 25.72
CA PRO A 178 5.33 0.28 24.92
C PRO A 178 4.43 0.43 23.69
N ILE A 179 4.97 0.10 22.51
CA ILE A 179 4.27 0.21 21.22
C ILE A 179 4.29 -1.14 20.51
N LEU A 180 3.09 -1.65 20.15
CA LEU A 180 2.94 -2.81 19.29
C LEU A 180 2.47 -2.37 17.90
N LEU A 181 3.35 -2.48 16.90
CA LEU A 181 3.02 -2.27 15.50
C LEU A 181 2.56 -3.58 14.87
N VAL A 182 1.39 -3.58 14.25
CA VAL A 182 0.91 -4.73 13.48
C VAL A 182 0.75 -4.32 12.02
N GLY A 183 1.28 -5.13 11.10
CA GLY A 183 1.22 -4.90 9.66
C GLY A 183 0.93 -6.17 8.87
N GLY A 184 0.73 -6.03 7.58
CA GLY A 184 0.54 -7.13 6.64
C GLY A 184 1.39 -6.98 5.40
N TRP A 185 1.90 -8.08 4.82
CA TRP A 185 2.73 -8.00 3.61
C TRP A 185 1.94 -7.48 2.40
N TYR A 186 0.64 -7.67 2.37
CA TYR A 186 -0.27 -7.15 1.33
C TYR A 186 -1.06 -5.93 1.79
N ASP A 187 -0.68 -5.32 2.92
CA ASP A 187 -1.30 -4.09 3.41
C ASP A 187 -0.70 -2.85 2.72
N SER A 188 -1.53 -1.86 2.47
CA SER A 188 -1.12 -0.57 1.90
C SER A 188 -0.27 0.28 2.85
N TYR A 189 -0.17 -0.09 4.13
CA TYR A 189 0.63 0.59 5.15
C TYR A 189 1.88 -0.19 5.57
N THR A 190 2.24 -1.26 4.88
CA THR A 190 3.44 -2.07 5.19
C THR A 190 4.70 -1.18 5.27
N ARG A 191 4.88 -0.27 4.31
CA ARG A 191 5.99 0.69 4.32
C ARG A 191 5.94 1.60 5.54
N SER A 192 4.77 2.10 5.91
CA SER A 192 4.57 2.94 7.09
C SER A 192 4.87 2.19 8.38
N THR A 193 4.47 0.91 8.48
CA THR A 193 4.76 0.05 9.64
C THR A 193 6.27 -0.04 9.88
N PHE A 194 7.06 -0.31 8.84
CA PHE A 194 8.52 -0.37 8.97
C PHE A 194 9.18 1.01 9.16
N ARG A 195 8.60 2.09 8.59
CA ARG A 195 9.06 3.45 8.88
C ARG A 195 8.91 3.78 10.36
N ASN A 196 7.76 3.49 10.94
CA ASN A 196 7.52 3.68 12.39
C ASN A 196 8.45 2.79 13.22
N HIS A 197 8.60 1.50 12.87
CA HIS A 197 9.52 0.60 13.55
C HIS A 197 10.95 1.18 13.60
N ILE A 198 11.51 1.52 12.44
CA ILE A 198 12.89 2.04 12.34
C ILE A 198 13.02 3.35 13.10
N GLY A 199 12.10 4.30 12.88
CA GLY A 199 12.18 5.63 13.49
C GLY A 199 12.09 5.61 15.01
N LEU A 200 11.25 4.74 15.57
CA LEU A 200 11.08 4.61 17.01
C LEU A 200 12.22 3.80 17.65
N VAL A 201 12.64 2.69 17.04
CA VAL A 201 13.77 1.87 17.57
C VAL A 201 15.06 2.69 17.59
N GLN A 202 15.34 3.50 16.57
CA GLN A 202 16.52 4.39 16.56
C GLN A 202 16.53 5.42 17.69
N ARG A 203 15.38 5.70 18.29
CA ARG A 203 15.20 6.60 19.43
C ARG A 203 15.14 5.89 20.78
N GLY A 204 15.30 4.56 20.79
CA GLY A 204 15.34 3.74 22.00
C GLY A 204 13.98 3.35 22.57
N PHE A 205 12.89 3.54 21.82
CA PHE A 205 11.55 3.13 22.26
C PHE A 205 11.42 1.61 22.38
N THR A 206 10.59 1.15 23.31
CA THR A 206 10.18 -0.25 23.42
C THR A 206 9.13 -0.56 22.34
N VAL A 207 9.60 -1.01 21.18
CA VAL A 207 8.74 -1.34 20.03
C VAL A 207 8.77 -2.83 19.76
N LYS A 208 7.59 -3.43 19.65
CA LYS A 208 7.40 -4.78 19.11
C LYS A 208 6.64 -4.67 17.80
N THR A 209 7.07 -5.41 16.79
CA THR A 209 6.46 -5.36 15.46
C THR A 209 6.10 -6.75 14.98
N LEU A 210 4.89 -6.91 14.50
CA LEU A 210 4.32 -8.14 14.01
C LEU A 210 3.81 -7.95 12.58
N VAL A 211 4.36 -8.68 11.61
CA VAL A 211 3.95 -8.57 10.19
C VAL A 211 3.61 -9.94 9.65
N GLY A 212 2.33 -10.13 9.31
CA GLY A 212 1.80 -11.37 8.74
C GLY A 212 1.49 -11.26 7.25
N PRO A 213 1.01 -12.34 6.61
CA PRO A 213 0.71 -12.36 5.18
C PRO A 213 -0.67 -11.75 4.86
N TRP A 214 -1.06 -10.74 5.62
CA TRP A 214 -2.40 -10.18 5.61
C TRP A 214 -2.54 -8.98 4.67
N VAL A 215 -3.77 -8.74 4.26
CA VAL A 215 -4.22 -7.52 3.61
C VAL A 215 -4.68 -6.50 4.65
N HIS A 216 -5.21 -5.35 4.23
CA HIS A 216 -5.66 -4.29 5.12
C HIS A 216 -6.93 -4.67 5.90
N GLY A 217 -6.93 -4.44 7.21
CA GLY A 217 -8.11 -4.61 8.08
C GLY A 217 -7.86 -5.54 9.27
N HIS A 218 -8.41 -5.20 10.44
CA HIS A 218 -8.19 -5.97 11.68
C HIS A 218 -8.73 -7.42 11.59
N HIS A 219 -9.79 -7.65 10.83
CA HIS A 219 -10.37 -8.98 10.65
C HIS A 219 -9.52 -9.87 9.74
N THR A 220 -8.63 -9.31 8.93
CA THR A 220 -7.80 -10.07 7.99
C THR A 220 -6.68 -10.84 8.70
N VAL A 221 -6.29 -10.40 9.90
CA VAL A 221 -5.30 -11.13 10.71
C VAL A 221 -5.83 -12.46 11.26
N GLU A 222 -7.15 -12.64 11.26
CA GLU A 222 -7.83 -13.87 11.63
C GLU A 222 -8.11 -14.79 10.42
N GLN A 223 -7.54 -14.46 9.24
CA GLN A 223 -7.67 -15.23 8.01
C GLN A 223 -6.33 -15.91 7.66
N SER A 224 -6.42 -17.09 7.06
CA SER A 224 -5.25 -17.84 6.58
C SER A 224 -4.84 -17.51 5.16
N PHE A 225 -5.52 -16.56 4.50
CA PHE A 225 -5.37 -16.25 3.09
C PHE A 225 -5.36 -14.74 2.81
N SER A 226 -4.82 -14.38 1.65
CA SER A 226 -4.87 -13.01 1.10
C SER A 226 -5.06 -13.08 -0.42
N GLY A 227 -6.19 -12.57 -0.91
CA GLY A 227 -6.56 -12.76 -2.33
C GLY A 227 -6.76 -14.24 -2.66
N ASP A 228 -6.12 -14.71 -3.71
CA ASP A 228 -6.15 -16.10 -4.18
C ASP A 228 -5.03 -16.98 -3.61
N VAL A 229 -4.45 -16.57 -2.48
CA VAL A 229 -3.29 -17.24 -1.89
C VAL A 229 -3.57 -17.68 -0.47
N GLU A 230 -3.28 -18.94 -0.16
CA GLU A 230 -3.45 -19.59 1.14
C GLU A 230 -2.08 -19.77 1.83
N PHE A 231 -1.98 -19.34 3.08
CA PHE A 231 -0.75 -19.39 3.88
C PHE A 231 -0.79 -20.45 4.99
N GLY A 232 -1.95 -21.05 5.23
CA GLY A 232 -2.15 -22.06 6.25
C GLY A 232 -2.61 -21.51 7.61
N LYS A 233 -3.08 -22.42 8.45
CA LYS A 233 -3.73 -22.08 9.75
C LYS A 233 -2.81 -21.30 10.70
N HIS A 234 -1.50 -21.46 10.61
CA HIS A 234 -0.54 -20.77 11.46
C HIS A 234 -0.37 -19.29 11.10
N ALA A 235 -0.87 -18.86 9.94
CA ALA A 235 -0.97 -17.43 9.60
C ALA A 235 -2.09 -16.70 10.36
N VAL A 236 -3.04 -17.45 10.96
CA VAL A 236 -4.17 -16.90 11.69
C VAL A 236 -3.74 -16.46 13.08
N LEU A 237 -4.10 -15.24 13.45
CA LEU A 237 -3.82 -14.65 14.74
C LEU A 237 -5.11 -14.35 15.49
N ASN A 238 -5.19 -14.71 16.77
CA ASN A 238 -6.25 -14.22 17.64
C ASN A 238 -5.95 -12.76 18.05
N PHE A 239 -6.57 -11.84 17.34
CA PHE A 239 -6.28 -10.41 17.48
C PHE A 239 -6.73 -9.85 18.83
N ARG A 240 -7.84 -10.32 19.33
CA ARG A 240 -8.36 -9.93 20.65
C ARG A 240 -7.43 -10.39 21.78
N ASP A 241 -7.02 -11.65 21.77
CA ASP A 241 -6.10 -12.21 22.77
C ASP A 241 -4.75 -11.47 22.77
N LEU A 242 -4.26 -11.10 21.59
CA LEU A 242 -3.05 -10.29 21.45
C LEU A 242 -3.18 -8.94 22.18
N HIS A 243 -4.29 -8.22 21.95
CA HIS A 243 -4.53 -6.92 22.58
C HIS A 243 -4.74 -7.04 24.10
N GLU A 244 -5.52 -8.01 24.56
CA GLU A 244 -5.75 -8.23 25.98
C GLU A 244 -4.44 -8.50 26.72
N LYS A 245 -3.60 -9.41 26.24
CA LYS A 245 -2.30 -9.72 26.84
C LYS A 245 -1.34 -8.55 26.80
N TRP A 246 -1.34 -7.77 25.73
CA TRP A 246 -0.51 -6.58 25.63
C TRP A 246 -0.88 -5.53 26.67
N PHE A 247 -2.17 -5.20 26.80
CA PHE A 247 -2.64 -4.23 27.78
C PHE A 247 -2.62 -4.74 29.22
N ASP A 248 -2.73 -6.03 29.45
CA ASP A 248 -2.56 -6.60 30.79
C ASP A 248 -1.15 -6.33 31.32
N GLN A 249 -0.12 -6.51 30.50
CA GLN A 249 1.23 -6.16 30.92
C GLN A 249 1.46 -4.64 30.97
N SER A 250 1.14 -3.91 29.90
CA SER A 250 1.50 -2.49 29.79
C SER A 250 0.69 -1.55 30.69
N LEU A 251 -0.56 -1.90 31.03
CA LEU A 251 -1.43 -1.05 31.85
C LEU A 251 -1.72 -1.59 33.25
N ARG A 252 -1.64 -2.92 33.43
CA ARG A 252 -1.99 -3.59 34.70
C ARG A 252 -0.79 -4.23 35.38
N ASN A 253 0.38 -4.26 34.72
CA ASN A 253 1.58 -4.98 35.15
C ASN A 253 1.33 -6.48 35.40
N GLN A 254 0.53 -7.12 34.54
CA GLN A 254 0.19 -8.55 34.60
C GLN A 254 0.69 -9.26 33.36
N GLY A 255 1.32 -10.43 33.55
CA GLY A 255 1.86 -11.23 32.45
C GLY A 255 3.21 -10.70 31.91
N THR A 256 3.68 -11.30 30.82
CA THR A 256 5.01 -11.08 30.23
C THR A 256 4.94 -10.91 28.70
N ALA A 257 3.77 -10.57 28.17
CA ALA A 257 3.51 -10.56 26.72
C ALA A 257 4.44 -9.61 25.92
N ILE A 258 4.94 -8.55 26.54
CA ILE A 258 5.89 -7.61 25.94
C ILE A 258 7.32 -8.16 26.05
N ASP A 259 7.68 -8.65 27.23
CA ASP A 259 9.05 -9.10 27.54
C ASP A 259 9.40 -10.39 26.79
N ASP A 260 8.45 -11.33 26.71
CA ASP A 260 8.62 -12.60 26.02
C ASP A 260 8.60 -12.49 24.49
N ARG A 261 8.18 -11.35 23.94
CA ARG A 261 8.08 -11.16 22.49
C ARG A 261 9.39 -10.61 21.93
N ALA A 262 9.88 -11.23 20.86
CA ALA A 262 10.98 -10.67 20.09
C ALA A 262 10.66 -9.25 19.58
N PRO A 263 11.67 -8.37 19.36
CA PRO A 263 11.44 -7.05 18.78
C PRO A 263 10.66 -7.08 17.47
N LEU A 264 10.88 -8.11 16.65
CA LEU A 264 10.25 -8.25 15.35
C LEU A 264 9.83 -9.70 15.13
N GLN A 265 8.57 -9.90 14.73
CA GLN A 265 8.02 -11.19 14.32
C GLN A 265 7.51 -11.06 12.88
N LEU A 266 8.08 -11.84 11.98
CA LEU A 266 7.77 -11.82 10.56
C LEU A 266 7.21 -13.15 10.12
N PHE A 267 6.18 -13.13 9.29
CA PHE A 267 5.74 -14.30 8.55
C PHE A 267 6.52 -14.37 7.23
N VAL A 268 7.44 -15.31 7.13
CA VAL A 268 8.14 -15.60 5.86
C VAL A 268 7.18 -16.38 4.99
N MET A 269 6.67 -15.76 3.93
CA MET A 269 5.77 -16.38 2.95
C MET A 269 6.54 -17.39 2.08
N GLY A 270 5.85 -18.34 1.45
CA GLY A 270 6.46 -19.29 0.52
C GLY A 270 6.83 -20.64 1.15
N GLY A 271 7.44 -21.52 0.36
CA GLY A 271 7.78 -22.88 0.78
C GLY A 271 6.60 -23.85 0.81
N GLY A 272 5.40 -23.44 0.38
CA GLY A 272 4.26 -24.33 0.15
C GLY A 272 4.39 -25.12 -1.15
N GLY A 273 3.61 -26.20 -1.28
CA GLY A 273 3.70 -27.10 -2.44
C GLY A 273 3.08 -26.57 -3.74
N GLY A 274 2.52 -25.36 -3.77
CA GLY A 274 1.91 -24.78 -4.97
C GLY A 274 0.63 -25.48 -5.44
N GLN A 275 0.05 -26.40 -4.63
CA GLN A 275 -1.19 -27.06 -4.98
C GLN A 275 -2.39 -26.13 -4.86
N ARG A 276 -3.48 -26.46 -5.55
CA ARG A 276 -4.74 -25.78 -5.42
C ARG A 276 -5.49 -26.32 -4.20
N THR A 277 -5.88 -25.44 -3.28
CA THR A 277 -6.67 -25.79 -2.11
C THR A 277 -8.12 -26.13 -2.48
N THR A 278 -8.90 -26.68 -1.55
CA THR A 278 -10.34 -26.90 -1.73
C THR A 278 -11.14 -25.62 -1.94
N SER A 279 -10.63 -24.48 -1.47
CA SER A 279 -11.22 -23.16 -1.71
C SER A 279 -10.80 -22.54 -3.06
N GLY A 280 -10.00 -23.25 -3.85
CA GLY A 280 -9.53 -22.80 -5.16
C GLY A 280 -8.23 -21.96 -5.15
N ARG A 281 -7.67 -21.65 -3.96
CA ARG A 281 -6.48 -20.80 -3.81
C ARG A 281 -5.17 -21.56 -4.03
N LEU A 282 -4.15 -20.83 -4.42
CA LEU A 282 -2.78 -21.34 -4.44
C LEU A 282 -2.28 -21.54 -3.00
N TYR A 283 -1.84 -22.73 -2.64
CA TYR A 283 -1.17 -22.96 -1.35
C TYR A 283 0.29 -22.51 -1.43
N HIS A 284 0.54 -21.31 -0.95
CA HIS A 284 1.86 -20.69 -0.91
C HIS A 284 2.63 -21.04 0.38
N GLY A 285 1.92 -21.22 1.48
CA GLY A 285 2.53 -21.57 2.76
C GLY A 285 3.29 -20.43 3.41
N GLY A 286 4.21 -20.78 4.29
CA GLY A 286 5.05 -19.84 5.03
C GLY A 286 5.20 -20.23 6.50
N CYS A 287 5.98 -19.47 7.26
CA CYS A 287 6.18 -19.70 8.70
C CYS A 287 6.53 -18.42 9.44
N TRP A 288 6.20 -18.37 10.74
CA TRP A 288 6.63 -17.29 11.62
C TRP A 288 8.11 -17.42 11.98
N ARG A 289 8.78 -16.28 12.07
CA ARG A 289 10.16 -16.16 12.49
C ARG A 289 10.35 -14.92 13.36
N GLU A 290 11.12 -15.08 14.42
CA GLU A 290 11.52 -14.01 15.31
C GLU A 290 12.84 -13.40 14.87
N GLU A 291 12.92 -12.07 14.93
CA GLU A 291 14.06 -11.29 14.50
C GLU A 291 14.37 -10.18 15.53
N LEU A 292 15.62 -9.76 15.55
CA LEU A 292 16.07 -8.76 16.53
C LEU A 292 16.08 -7.34 15.97
N GLU A 293 16.09 -7.19 14.63
CA GLU A 293 16.30 -5.90 13.97
C GLU A 293 15.73 -5.90 12.55
N TRP A 294 15.56 -4.70 12.00
CA TRP A 294 15.18 -4.49 10.60
C TRP A 294 15.94 -3.31 9.98
N PRO A 295 16.55 -3.42 8.74
CA PRO A 295 16.74 -4.68 8.00
C PRO A 295 17.59 -5.68 8.80
N LEU A 296 17.50 -6.98 8.49
CA LEU A 296 18.24 -8.02 9.21
C LEU A 296 19.75 -7.86 8.96
N ALA A 297 20.58 -7.93 10.01
CA ALA A 297 22.05 -7.76 9.90
C ALA A 297 22.69 -8.76 8.93
N ARG A 298 22.10 -9.97 8.81
CA ARG A 298 22.59 -11.02 7.89
C ARG A 298 22.17 -10.83 6.44
N THR A 299 21.36 -9.79 6.13
CA THR A 299 20.89 -9.52 4.77
C THR A 299 22.06 -9.21 3.83
N GLN A 300 22.11 -9.91 2.71
CA GLN A 300 23.02 -9.65 1.59
C GLN A 300 22.28 -8.93 0.48
N PHE A 301 22.41 -7.62 0.41
CA PHE A 301 21.84 -6.83 -0.68
C PHE A 301 22.53 -7.18 -1.99
N THR A 302 21.80 -7.81 -2.90
CA THR A 302 22.32 -8.35 -4.16
C THR A 302 21.61 -7.70 -5.34
N ASN A 303 22.39 -7.12 -6.26
CA ASN A 303 21.84 -6.59 -7.50
C ASN A 303 21.57 -7.73 -8.48
N PHE A 304 20.41 -7.66 -9.11
CA PHE A 304 20.04 -8.46 -10.27
C PHE A 304 19.79 -7.50 -11.43
N TYR A 305 20.64 -7.59 -12.43
CA TYR A 305 20.66 -6.68 -13.58
C TYR A 305 19.73 -7.15 -14.70
N LEU A 306 19.09 -6.20 -15.35
CA LEU A 306 18.28 -6.43 -16.53
C LEU A 306 19.20 -6.70 -17.72
N GLN A 307 18.89 -7.74 -18.51
CA GLN A 307 19.65 -8.13 -19.70
C GLN A 307 18.80 -8.00 -20.97
N THR A 308 19.46 -7.91 -22.12
CA THR A 308 18.84 -7.72 -23.45
C THR A 308 17.80 -8.78 -23.81
N ASP A 309 18.01 -10.01 -23.35
CA ASP A 309 17.17 -11.18 -23.63
C ASP A 309 15.99 -11.36 -22.66
N GLY A 310 15.73 -10.37 -21.80
CA GLY A 310 14.71 -10.47 -20.76
C GLY A 310 15.15 -11.26 -19.53
N MET A 311 16.43 -11.61 -19.44
CA MET A 311 16.97 -12.27 -18.25
C MET A 311 17.25 -11.28 -17.13
N LEU A 312 17.18 -11.80 -15.90
CA LEU A 312 17.55 -11.11 -14.67
C LEU A 312 18.73 -11.84 -14.04
N THR A 313 19.92 -11.24 -14.06
CA THR A 313 21.17 -11.91 -13.66
C THR A 313 21.95 -11.10 -12.62
N LYS A 314 22.87 -11.77 -11.91
CA LYS A 314 23.78 -11.09 -10.97
C LYS A 314 24.96 -10.41 -11.68
N ASP A 315 25.24 -10.79 -12.90
CA ASP A 315 26.30 -10.21 -13.69
C ASP A 315 25.84 -8.91 -14.33
N PRO A 316 26.62 -7.82 -14.24
CA PRO A 316 26.29 -6.58 -14.93
C PRO A 316 26.19 -6.75 -16.44
N PRO A 317 25.38 -5.96 -17.16
CA PRO A 317 25.30 -6.02 -18.60
C PRO A 317 26.63 -5.60 -19.24
N HIS A 318 26.99 -6.28 -20.32
CA HIS A 318 28.22 -6.04 -21.09
C HIS A 318 27.97 -5.27 -22.38
N ASP A 319 26.76 -5.29 -22.90
CA ASP A 319 26.36 -4.61 -24.12
C ASP A 319 26.55 -3.10 -24.00
N GLU A 320 26.96 -2.44 -25.07
CA GLU A 320 27.22 -1.01 -25.09
C GLU A 320 25.94 -0.19 -25.33
N ASP A 321 24.96 -0.73 -26.04
CA ASP A 321 23.74 -0.02 -26.45
C ASP A 321 22.49 -0.91 -26.32
N SER A 322 22.30 -1.52 -25.14
CA SER A 322 21.10 -2.33 -24.87
C SER A 322 20.03 -1.49 -24.16
N HIS A 323 18.85 -1.48 -24.73
CA HIS A 323 17.67 -0.81 -24.18
C HIS A 323 16.39 -1.45 -24.72
N THR A 324 15.28 -1.25 -24.03
CA THR A 324 13.95 -1.66 -24.49
C THR A 324 13.01 -0.47 -24.47
N THR A 325 12.38 -0.18 -25.60
CA THR A 325 11.40 0.89 -25.76
C THR A 325 10.02 0.30 -25.93
N TYR A 326 9.04 0.87 -25.25
CA TYR A 326 7.63 0.54 -25.39
C TYR A 326 6.79 1.81 -25.43
N GLN A 327 5.63 1.73 -26.08
CA GLN A 327 4.68 2.83 -26.10
C GLN A 327 3.72 2.72 -24.91
N PHE A 328 3.61 3.79 -24.14
CA PHE A 328 2.63 3.94 -23.08
C PHE A 328 1.44 4.79 -23.56
N ASP A 329 0.26 4.21 -23.46
CA ASP A 329 -1.01 4.85 -23.74
C ASP A 329 -1.79 5.09 -22.42
N PRO A 330 -1.94 6.35 -21.98
CA PRO A 330 -2.71 6.68 -20.77
C PRO A 330 -4.20 6.33 -20.84
N ASP A 331 -4.74 6.09 -22.03
CA ASP A 331 -6.13 5.67 -22.21
C ASP A 331 -6.31 4.14 -22.14
N ASN A 332 -5.20 3.38 -22.17
CA ASN A 332 -5.17 1.94 -22.03
C ASN A 332 -4.14 1.48 -20.94
N PRO A 333 -4.31 1.93 -19.70
CA PRO A 333 -3.33 1.63 -18.65
C PRO A 333 -3.31 0.15 -18.28
N VAL A 334 -2.16 -0.33 -17.78
CA VAL A 334 -2.01 -1.69 -17.24
C VAL A 334 -2.91 -1.88 -16.04
N PRO A 335 -3.80 -2.89 -16.03
CA PRO A 335 -4.70 -3.16 -14.91
C PRO A 335 -3.96 -3.53 -13.62
N SER A 336 -4.48 -3.07 -12.46
CA SER A 336 -4.05 -3.56 -11.16
C SER A 336 -4.67 -4.92 -10.88
N ILE A 337 -3.82 -5.94 -10.70
CA ILE A 337 -4.24 -7.29 -10.30
C ILE A 337 -3.65 -7.62 -8.94
N GLY A 338 -4.43 -7.39 -7.89
CA GLY A 338 -3.99 -7.58 -6.52
C GLY A 338 -2.94 -6.56 -6.04
N GLY A 339 -2.24 -6.91 -4.98
CA GLY A 339 -1.12 -6.14 -4.42
C GLY A 339 -1.39 -5.54 -3.05
N ASN A 340 -0.48 -4.64 -2.65
CA ASN A 340 -0.53 -3.89 -1.39
C ASN A 340 -1.55 -2.74 -1.48
N VAL A 341 -2.81 -3.08 -1.54
CA VAL A 341 -3.92 -2.13 -1.71
C VAL A 341 -4.85 -2.29 -0.52
N SER A 342 -5.31 -1.20 0.09
CA SER A 342 -6.49 -1.26 0.93
C SER A 342 -7.71 -1.09 0.05
N SER A 343 -8.48 -2.16 -0.09
CA SER A 343 -9.72 -2.13 -0.85
C SER A 343 -10.90 -1.90 0.09
N LEU A 344 -11.94 -1.26 -0.43
CA LEU A 344 -13.17 -1.07 0.32
C LEU A 344 -14.05 -2.34 0.35
N SER A 345 -13.66 -3.39 -0.37
CA SER A 345 -14.36 -4.69 -0.35
C SER A 345 -14.33 -5.35 1.04
N GLU A 346 -13.31 -5.05 1.82
CA GLU A 346 -13.14 -5.58 3.18
C GLU A 346 -14.01 -4.89 4.21
N LEU A 347 -14.54 -3.74 3.87
CA LEU A 347 -15.46 -3.03 4.73
C LEU A 347 -16.86 -3.67 4.76
N GLY A 348 -16.99 -4.93 4.50
CA GLY A 348 -18.20 -5.74 4.63
C GLY A 348 -19.53 -5.03 4.96
N PRO A 349 -20.65 -5.64 5.13
CA PRO A 349 -21.84 -4.95 5.60
C PRO A 349 -21.52 -4.30 6.96
N MET A 350 -21.67 -2.96 7.03
CA MET A 350 -21.55 -2.25 8.31
C MET A 350 -22.49 -2.88 9.34
N PRO A 351 -22.10 -2.97 10.62
CA PRO A 351 -22.95 -3.56 11.64
C PRO A 351 -24.37 -3.01 11.57
N SER A 352 -25.35 -3.89 11.74
CA SER A 352 -26.77 -3.56 11.78
C SER A 352 -27.04 -2.33 12.65
N GLY A 353 -27.66 -1.32 12.10
CA GLY A 353 -27.94 -0.03 12.77
C GLY A 353 -27.27 1.19 12.13
N VAL A 354 -26.30 1.01 11.24
CA VAL A 354 -25.74 2.07 10.41
C VAL A 354 -26.12 1.79 8.96
N GLY A 355 -27.40 1.88 8.66
CA GLY A 355 -27.95 1.95 7.32
C GLY A 355 -27.66 0.78 6.39
N GLU A 356 -28.22 -0.40 6.66
CA GLU A 356 -28.20 -1.58 5.77
C GLU A 356 -28.66 -1.27 4.33
N ALA A 357 -29.47 -0.22 4.15
CA ALA A 357 -29.95 0.22 2.84
C ALA A 357 -28.89 0.88 1.96
N ARG A 358 -27.64 1.01 2.41
CA ARG A 358 -26.59 1.82 1.76
C ARG A 358 -25.55 1.03 1.01
N TYR A 359 -25.69 -0.29 0.98
CA TYR A 359 -24.74 -1.12 0.24
C TYR A 359 -25.21 -1.32 -1.17
N ALA A 360 -24.34 -0.94 -2.10
CA ALA A 360 -24.52 -1.35 -3.49
C ALA A 360 -24.59 -2.88 -3.56
N PRO A 361 -25.37 -3.43 -4.48
CA PRO A 361 -25.24 -4.82 -4.85
C PRO A 361 -23.75 -5.12 -5.17
N ARG A 362 -23.32 -6.33 -4.84
CA ARG A 362 -21.99 -6.83 -5.22
C ARG A 362 -21.80 -6.58 -6.71
N GLY A 363 -20.65 -6.05 -7.12
CA GLY A 363 -20.36 -5.68 -8.50
C GLY A 363 -20.63 -4.21 -8.85
N SER A 364 -21.29 -3.43 -7.98
CA SER A 364 -21.49 -2.00 -8.15
C SER A 364 -20.73 -1.14 -7.15
N ARG A 365 -19.84 -1.74 -6.34
CA ARG A 365 -19.09 -1.08 -5.29
C ARG A 365 -17.70 -0.70 -5.76
N VAL A 366 -17.24 0.44 -5.29
CA VAL A 366 -15.85 0.86 -5.39
C VAL A 366 -14.88 -0.24 -4.92
N CYS A 367 -15.27 -1.01 -3.92
CA CYS A 367 -14.50 -2.11 -3.37
C CYS A 367 -14.20 -3.26 -4.34
N ASP A 368 -15.00 -3.41 -5.38
CA ASP A 368 -14.82 -4.50 -6.33
C ASP A 368 -13.81 -4.16 -7.45
N ILE A 369 -13.28 -2.93 -7.47
CA ILE A 369 -12.33 -2.47 -8.48
C ILE A 369 -10.87 -2.56 -8.05
N MET A 370 -10.60 -2.66 -6.77
CA MET A 370 -9.24 -2.71 -6.21
C MET A 370 -9.10 -3.93 -5.28
N PRO A 371 -9.07 -5.15 -5.81
CA PRO A 371 -8.82 -6.34 -5.01
C PRO A 371 -7.40 -6.31 -4.44
N ASN A 372 -7.27 -6.76 -3.19
CA ASN A 372 -6.00 -6.80 -2.47
C ASN A 372 -5.48 -8.23 -2.31
N GLY A 373 -4.19 -8.37 -2.04
CA GLY A 373 -3.56 -9.66 -1.80
C GLY A 373 -2.81 -10.23 -3.01
N GLY A 374 -2.47 -11.51 -2.91
CA GLY A 374 -1.78 -12.25 -3.93
C GLY A 374 -2.72 -12.81 -4.99
N PHE A 375 -2.36 -12.61 -6.26
CA PHE A 375 -3.10 -13.11 -7.41
C PHE A 375 -2.14 -13.53 -8.52
N ASP A 376 -2.59 -14.45 -9.39
CA ASP A 376 -1.91 -14.68 -10.66
C ASP A 376 -2.00 -13.42 -11.53
N GLN A 377 -0.91 -13.01 -12.13
CA GLN A 377 -0.85 -11.82 -12.99
C GLN A 377 -1.43 -12.10 -14.38
N VAL A 378 -2.69 -12.56 -14.38
CA VAL A 378 -3.53 -12.83 -15.55
C VAL A 378 -4.79 -12.00 -15.43
N GLU A 379 -5.19 -11.34 -16.49
CA GLU A 379 -6.43 -10.58 -16.56
C GLU A 379 -7.65 -11.43 -16.18
N GLY A 380 -8.71 -10.79 -15.68
CA GLY A 380 -9.93 -11.48 -15.27
C GLY A 380 -11.10 -10.52 -15.10
N GLU A 381 -12.32 -11.06 -15.14
CA GLU A 381 -13.56 -10.28 -15.04
C GLU A 381 -13.75 -9.51 -13.73
N ASN A 382 -13.00 -9.90 -12.69
CA ASN A 382 -13.06 -9.25 -11.37
C ASN A 382 -12.11 -8.05 -11.23
N PHE A 383 -11.31 -7.75 -12.27
CA PHE A 383 -10.34 -6.66 -12.25
C PHE A 383 -10.77 -5.56 -13.21
N TRP A 384 -10.74 -4.33 -12.73
CA TRP A 384 -11.13 -3.18 -13.53
C TRP A 384 -10.23 -3.02 -14.75
N GLY A 385 -10.82 -2.79 -15.92
CA GLY A 385 -10.10 -2.58 -17.18
C GLY A 385 -9.64 -3.86 -17.90
N CYS A 386 -9.87 -5.02 -17.31
CA CYS A 386 -9.60 -6.30 -17.98
C CYS A 386 -10.75 -6.70 -18.90
N GLU A 387 -10.42 -7.20 -20.09
CA GLU A 387 -11.38 -7.64 -21.10
C GLU A 387 -10.96 -9.02 -21.68
N PRO A 388 -11.95 -9.83 -22.10
CA PRO A 388 -11.65 -11.07 -22.80
C PRO A 388 -10.73 -10.82 -24.01
N PRO A 389 -9.76 -11.74 -24.28
CA PRO A 389 -9.68 -13.12 -23.79
C PRO A 389 -8.93 -13.33 -22.45
N PHE A 390 -8.70 -12.29 -21.63
CA PHE A 390 -8.02 -12.37 -20.35
C PHE A 390 -6.63 -13.00 -20.43
N LEU A 391 -5.70 -12.26 -20.95
CA LEU A 391 -4.32 -12.71 -21.17
C LEU A 391 -3.41 -12.42 -19.96
N PRO A 392 -2.27 -13.11 -19.83
CA PRO A 392 -1.26 -12.73 -18.86
C PRO A 392 -0.80 -11.27 -19.04
N LEU A 393 -0.67 -10.48 -17.97
CA LEU A 393 -0.21 -9.09 -18.06
C LEU A 393 1.15 -8.97 -18.76
N GLY A 394 2.05 -9.93 -18.55
CA GLY A 394 3.35 -9.97 -19.23
C GLY A 394 3.27 -10.16 -20.75
N SER A 395 2.09 -10.41 -21.33
CA SER A 395 1.89 -10.45 -22.79
C SER A 395 1.56 -9.09 -23.41
N ARG A 396 1.29 -8.08 -22.58
CA ARG A 396 1.05 -6.71 -23.04
C ARG A 396 2.35 -6.10 -23.57
N PRO A 397 2.31 -5.34 -24.67
CA PRO A 397 3.51 -4.72 -25.25
C PRO A 397 4.11 -3.62 -24.36
N ASP A 398 3.34 -3.10 -23.41
CA ASP A 398 3.73 -2.07 -22.45
C ASP A 398 4.12 -2.62 -21.06
N VAL A 399 4.33 -3.94 -20.95
CA VAL A 399 4.86 -4.62 -19.78
C VAL A 399 6.14 -5.33 -20.13
N LEU A 400 7.27 -4.84 -19.64
CA LEU A 400 8.57 -5.47 -19.79
C LEU A 400 8.75 -6.55 -18.72
N VAL A 401 9.13 -7.74 -19.11
CA VAL A 401 9.32 -8.89 -18.23
C VAL A 401 10.79 -9.28 -18.17
N PHE A 402 11.34 -9.33 -16.95
CA PHE A 402 12.69 -9.83 -16.70
C PHE A 402 12.63 -10.96 -15.66
N GLU A 403 13.21 -12.13 -15.99
CA GLU A 403 13.16 -13.32 -15.12
C GLU A 403 14.54 -13.92 -14.90
N THR A 404 14.79 -14.48 -13.71
CA THR A 404 15.98 -15.33 -13.51
C THR A 404 15.82 -16.67 -14.23
N GLU A 405 16.92 -17.41 -14.41
CA GLU A 405 16.81 -18.86 -14.62
C GLU A 405 16.04 -19.51 -13.47
N PRO A 406 15.47 -20.72 -13.65
CA PRO A 406 14.91 -21.46 -12.53
C PRO A 406 15.92 -21.56 -11.38
N LEU A 407 15.51 -21.18 -10.20
CA LEU A 407 16.37 -21.18 -9.03
C LEU A 407 16.87 -22.59 -8.72
N ALA A 408 18.18 -22.75 -8.59
CA ALA A 408 18.77 -24.05 -8.28
C ALA A 408 18.52 -24.48 -6.82
N LYS A 409 18.20 -23.54 -5.95
CA LYS A 409 17.90 -23.74 -4.52
C LYS A 409 16.91 -22.71 -4.02
N ASP A 410 16.29 -23.01 -2.91
CA ASP A 410 15.43 -22.06 -2.21
C ASP A 410 16.19 -20.76 -1.95
N THR A 411 15.52 -19.64 -2.20
CA THR A 411 16.10 -18.30 -2.09
C THR A 411 15.13 -17.38 -1.35
N GLU A 412 15.52 -16.95 -0.15
CA GLU A 412 14.70 -16.03 0.64
C GLU A 412 15.05 -14.57 0.31
N VAL A 413 14.00 -13.77 0.07
CA VAL A 413 14.05 -12.32 -0.07
C VAL A 413 13.27 -11.73 1.09
N THR A 414 13.99 -11.16 2.08
CA THR A 414 13.38 -10.54 3.26
C THR A 414 14.01 -9.18 3.53
N GLY A 415 13.26 -8.10 3.31
CA GLY A 415 13.80 -6.76 3.52
C GLY A 415 13.21 -5.70 2.58
N PRO A 416 13.80 -4.48 2.60
CA PRO A 416 13.49 -3.41 1.67
C PRO A 416 14.03 -3.73 0.26
N ILE A 417 13.27 -3.36 -0.76
CA ILE A 417 13.60 -3.62 -2.17
C ILE A 417 13.67 -2.31 -2.94
N GLU A 418 14.72 -2.13 -3.72
CA GLU A 418 14.90 -0.96 -4.57
C GLU A 418 15.12 -1.39 -6.03
N VAL A 419 14.42 -0.76 -6.95
CA VAL A 419 14.62 -0.93 -8.39
C VAL A 419 15.23 0.36 -8.92
N THR A 420 16.45 0.27 -9.40
CA THR A 420 17.15 1.36 -10.09
C THR A 420 16.95 1.18 -11.59
N LEU A 421 16.34 2.16 -12.22
CA LEU A 421 16.19 2.21 -13.68
C LEU A 421 16.89 3.43 -14.25
N TRP A 422 17.53 3.24 -15.38
CA TRP A 422 17.95 4.32 -16.27
C TRP A 422 16.93 4.42 -17.39
N VAL A 423 16.27 5.57 -17.48
CA VAL A 423 15.10 5.72 -18.34
C VAL A 423 15.16 6.98 -19.17
N SER A 424 14.49 6.95 -20.31
CA SER A 424 14.19 8.15 -21.12
C SER A 424 12.76 8.05 -21.64
N SER A 425 12.20 9.19 -22.06
CA SER A 425 10.84 9.25 -22.61
C SER A 425 10.77 10.34 -23.68
N THR A 426 9.88 10.17 -24.65
CA THR A 426 9.51 11.23 -25.58
C THR A 426 8.61 12.30 -24.94
N ALA A 427 8.07 12.01 -23.74
CA ALA A 427 7.28 12.93 -22.96
C ALA A 427 8.12 13.68 -21.91
N PRO A 428 7.71 14.91 -21.52
CA PRO A 428 8.41 15.67 -20.47
C PRO A 428 8.19 15.11 -19.06
N ASP A 429 7.20 14.26 -18.88
CA ASP A 429 6.86 13.52 -17.67
C ASP A 429 6.10 12.24 -18.02
N THR A 430 6.36 11.18 -17.29
CA THR A 430 5.69 9.88 -17.38
C THR A 430 5.91 9.12 -16.08
N ASP A 431 5.31 7.96 -15.91
CA ASP A 431 5.53 7.11 -14.75
C ASP A 431 6.26 5.82 -15.13
N PHE A 432 6.99 5.24 -14.17
CA PHE A 432 7.53 3.89 -14.25
C PHE A 432 7.09 3.09 -13.03
N THR A 433 6.61 1.88 -13.26
CA THR A 433 6.22 0.93 -12.22
C THR A 433 7.19 -0.24 -12.19
N ALA A 434 7.31 -0.86 -11.03
CA ALA A 434 8.03 -2.12 -10.89
C ALA A 434 7.23 -3.05 -9.98
N LYS A 435 7.15 -4.34 -10.35
CA LYS A 435 6.43 -5.38 -9.62
C LYS A 435 7.31 -6.61 -9.48
N LEU A 436 7.52 -7.07 -8.24
CA LEU A 436 8.22 -8.32 -7.93
C LEU A 436 7.22 -9.47 -7.88
N ILE A 437 7.54 -10.55 -8.56
CA ILE A 437 6.67 -11.71 -8.75
C ILE A 437 7.43 -12.99 -8.44
N ASP A 438 6.79 -13.90 -7.72
CA ASP A 438 7.22 -15.29 -7.58
C ASP A 438 6.60 -16.13 -8.70
N ARG A 439 7.41 -16.49 -9.70
CA ARG A 439 6.97 -17.25 -10.86
C ARG A 439 7.10 -18.75 -10.60
N TYR A 440 5.97 -19.40 -10.34
CA TYR A 440 5.84 -20.84 -10.18
C TYR A 440 6.00 -21.55 -11.53
N PRO A 441 6.68 -22.70 -11.56
CA PRO A 441 6.74 -23.53 -12.77
C PRO A 441 5.36 -24.15 -13.08
N PRO A 442 5.14 -24.60 -14.34
CA PRO A 442 3.97 -25.37 -14.70
C PRO A 442 3.77 -26.60 -13.80
N SER A 443 2.53 -26.85 -13.41
CA SER A 443 2.15 -27.95 -12.54
C SER A 443 0.78 -28.55 -12.95
N PRO A 444 0.40 -29.73 -12.45
CA PRO A 444 -0.95 -30.27 -12.69
C PRO A 444 -2.10 -29.37 -12.23
N PHE A 445 -1.84 -28.50 -11.25
CA PHE A 445 -2.83 -27.55 -10.71
C PHE A 445 -2.87 -26.25 -11.51
N TYR A 446 -1.74 -25.85 -12.06
CA TYR A 446 -1.53 -24.64 -12.85
C TYR A 446 -0.69 -24.98 -14.08
N PRO A 447 -1.32 -25.43 -15.17
CA PRO A 447 -0.61 -25.95 -16.36
C PRO A 447 0.32 -24.92 -17.05
N TYR A 448 0.01 -23.63 -16.87
CA TYR A 448 0.83 -22.53 -17.40
C TYR A 448 1.75 -21.89 -16.34
N GLY A 449 1.86 -22.52 -15.15
CA GLY A 449 2.48 -21.94 -13.97
C GLY A 449 1.57 -20.92 -13.30
N TYR A 450 2.13 -20.16 -12.32
CA TYR A 450 1.41 -19.12 -11.60
C TYR A 450 2.36 -17.95 -11.33
N SER A 451 1.98 -16.74 -11.70
CA SER A 451 2.80 -15.54 -11.50
C SER A 451 2.27 -14.76 -10.29
N LEU A 452 2.72 -15.13 -9.09
CA LEU A 452 2.27 -14.52 -7.85
C LEU A 452 2.90 -13.15 -7.64
N ASN A 453 2.10 -12.08 -7.62
CA ASN A 453 2.58 -10.76 -7.20
C ASN A 453 2.92 -10.75 -5.70
N LEU A 454 4.08 -10.20 -5.35
CA LEU A 454 4.52 -10.05 -3.96
C LEU A 454 4.44 -8.60 -3.51
N THR A 455 4.98 -7.69 -4.31
CA THR A 455 5.03 -6.26 -4.00
C THR A 455 5.25 -5.46 -5.27
N ASP A 456 4.82 -4.22 -5.26
CA ASP A 456 5.02 -3.27 -6.35
C ASP A 456 5.13 -1.83 -5.85
N SER A 457 5.50 -0.91 -6.74
CA SER A 457 5.46 0.53 -6.52
C SER A 457 5.61 1.28 -7.85
N ILE A 458 5.65 2.60 -7.77
CA ILE A 458 5.68 3.53 -8.90
C ILE A 458 6.63 4.70 -8.61
N MET A 459 7.18 5.30 -9.67
CA MET A 459 7.91 6.57 -9.64
C MET A 459 7.44 7.44 -10.80
N ARG A 460 6.93 8.63 -10.47
CA ARG A 460 6.62 9.69 -11.42
C ARG A 460 7.88 10.46 -11.76
N LEU A 461 8.24 10.51 -13.02
CA LEU A 461 9.55 10.99 -13.49
C LEU A 461 9.90 12.39 -13.00
N ARG A 462 8.91 13.29 -12.87
CA ARG A 462 9.14 14.64 -12.34
C ARG A 462 9.61 14.70 -10.89
N TYR A 463 9.43 13.61 -10.12
CA TYR A 463 9.88 13.49 -8.71
C TYR A 463 11.11 12.61 -8.53
N ARG A 464 11.85 12.32 -9.61
CA ARG A 464 13.08 11.50 -9.57
C ARG A 464 14.17 12.03 -8.63
N ASN A 465 14.23 13.34 -8.42
CA ASN A 465 15.22 14.01 -7.57
C ASN A 465 14.73 14.29 -6.14
N GLY A 466 13.50 13.91 -5.83
CA GLY A 466 12.88 14.09 -4.51
C GLY A 466 11.44 14.57 -4.60
N PRO A 467 10.69 14.48 -3.50
CA PRO A 467 9.26 14.77 -3.48
C PRO A 467 8.94 16.26 -3.31
N ASP A 468 9.92 17.11 -2.95
CA ASP A 468 9.67 18.49 -2.55
C ASP A 468 9.28 19.40 -3.72
N LYS A 469 9.75 19.07 -4.92
CA LYS A 469 9.50 19.88 -6.10
C LYS A 469 9.54 19.07 -7.39
N ALA A 470 8.51 19.24 -8.19
CA ALA A 470 8.43 18.66 -9.51
C ALA A 470 9.47 19.26 -10.48
N GLU A 471 10.23 18.39 -11.17
CA GLU A 471 11.21 18.77 -12.20
C GLU A 471 10.97 17.94 -13.47
N LEU A 472 10.43 18.58 -14.51
CA LEU A 472 10.24 17.92 -15.81
C LEU A 472 11.59 17.49 -16.41
N LEU A 473 11.58 16.40 -17.15
CA LEU A 473 12.75 15.93 -17.87
C LEU A 473 12.62 16.35 -19.35
N PRO A 474 13.63 16.99 -19.95
CA PRO A 474 13.60 17.24 -21.39
C PRO A 474 13.44 15.91 -22.14
N PRO A 475 12.56 15.85 -23.18
CA PRO A 475 12.33 14.64 -23.95
C PRO A 475 13.64 13.98 -24.44
N ASN A 476 13.67 12.66 -24.36
CA ASN A 476 14.79 11.79 -24.75
C ASN A 476 16.07 11.90 -23.88
N ASN A 477 16.09 12.74 -22.85
CA ASN A 477 17.20 12.74 -21.92
C ASN A 477 17.14 11.49 -21.02
N ILE A 478 18.29 10.87 -20.80
CA ILE A 478 18.42 9.73 -19.90
C ILE A 478 18.49 10.25 -18.45
N ALA A 479 17.70 9.63 -17.58
CA ALA A 479 17.71 9.90 -16.15
C ALA A 479 17.75 8.60 -15.35
N LYS A 480 18.40 8.64 -14.19
CA LYS A 480 18.31 7.58 -13.19
C LYS A 480 17.10 7.81 -12.32
N ILE A 481 16.29 6.77 -12.12
CA ILE A 481 15.21 6.76 -11.13
C ILE A 481 15.38 5.59 -10.16
N THR A 482 14.81 5.74 -8.98
CA THR A 482 14.75 4.64 -7.98
C THR A 482 13.30 4.44 -7.57
N ILE A 483 12.78 3.24 -7.81
CA ILE A 483 11.46 2.83 -7.37
C ILE A 483 11.64 2.00 -6.10
N THR A 484 11.20 2.52 -4.96
CA THR A 484 11.19 1.77 -3.70
C THR A 484 9.93 0.94 -3.64
N LEU A 485 10.04 -0.38 -3.71
CA LEU A 485 8.91 -1.30 -3.52
C LEU A 485 8.52 -1.35 -2.03
N TYR A 486 7.32 -1.87 -1.73
CA TYR A 486 7.01 -2.23 -0.35
C TYR A 486 7.95 -3.36 0.11
N PRO A 487 8.39 -3.36 1.37
CA PRO A 487 9.17 -4.46 1.89
C PRO A 487 8.34 -5.74 1.88
N THR A 488 9.02 -6.87 1.76
CA THR A 488 8.37 -8.19 1.79
C THR A 488 9.26 -9.23 2.48
N SER A 489 8.70 -10.40 2.75
CA SER A 489 9.42 -11.59 3.20
C SER A 489 8.86 -12.80 2.48
N ASN A 490 9.63 -13.36 1.54
CA ASN A 490 9.22 -14.48 0.70
C ASN A 490 10.35 -15.46 0.45
N LEU A 491 10.06 -16.73 0.56
CA LEU A 491 10.92 -17.83 0.15
C LEU A 491 10.52 -18.28 -1.26
N PHE A 492 11.34 -17.96 -2.25
CA PHE A 492 11.23 -18.50 -3.60
C PHE A 492 11.79 -19.93 -3.59
N SER A 493 10.95 -20.89 -3.87
CA SER A 493 11.35 -22.30 -3.89
C SER A 493 12.25 -22.64 -5.07
N SER A 494 13.08 -23.67 -4.93
CA SER A 494 13.85 -24.25 -6.04
C SER A 494 12.94 -24.57 -7.23
N GLY A 495 13.37 -24.23 -8.44
CA GLY A 495 12.59 -24.36 -9.67
C GLY A 495 11.67 -23.17 -9.97
N HIS A 496 11.38 -22.28 -8.99
CA HIS A 496 10.72 -21.01 -9.27
C HIS A 496 11.67 -20.02 -9.95
N ARG A 497 11.11 -18.90 -10.44
CA ARG A 497 11.91 -17.79 -10.96
C ARG A 497 11.56 -16.51 -10.19
N ILE A 498 12.56 -15.67 -9.93
CA ILE A 498 12.34 -14.29 -9.53
C ILE A 498 12.03 -13.51 -10.79
N ARG A 499 10.87 -12.86 -10.83
CA ARG A 499 10.44 -12.05 -11.98
C ARG A 499 10.24 -10.61 -11.56
N LEU A 500 10.66 -9.68 -12.41
CA LEU A 500 10.43 -8.25 -12.30
C LEU A 500 9.66 -7.77 -13.54
N ASP A 501 8.48 -7.22 -13.34
CA ASP A 501 7.73 -6.55 -14.39
C ASP A 501 7.91 -5.04 -14.27
N ILE A 502 8.18 -4.37 -15.40
CA ILE A 502 8.30 -2.92 -15.50
C ILE A 502 7.26 -2.40 -16.49
N SER A 503 6.56 -1.33 -16.15
CA SER A 503 5.59 -0.65 -17.01
C SER A 503 5.49 0.83 -16.67
N SER A 504 4.50 1.54 -17.22
CA SER A 504 4.24 2.96 -16.95
C SER A 504 2.92 3.23 -16.23
N SER A 505 2.21 2.19 -15.82
CA SER A 505 0.95 2.32 -15.09
C SER A 505 0.64 1.09 -14.26
N ASN A 506 -0.23 1.25 -13.27
CA ASN A 506 -0.81 0.20 -12.43
C ASN A 506 -2.16 0.76 -11.93
N PHE A 507 -3.17 0.68 -12.79
CA PHE A 507 -4.45 1.36 -12.62
C PHE A 507 -5.59 0.36 -12.34
N PRO A 508 -6.48 0.63 -11.37
CA PRO A 508 -6.71 1.89 -10.69
C PRO A 508 -6.03 2.04 -9.31
N ARG A 509 -4.95 1.32 -9.03
CA ARG A 509 -4.21 1.57 -7.79
C ARG A 509 -3.67 3.00 -7.73
N PHE A 510 -2.97 3.43 -8.77
CA PHE A 510 -2.42 4.78 -8.91
C PHE A 510 -3.13 5.57 -10.00
N ASP A 511 -3.10 6.90 -9.87
CA ASP A 511 -3.52 7.80 -10.94
C ASP A 511 -2.61 7.63 -12.17
N VAL A 512 -3.19 7.78 -13.34
CA VAL A 512 -2.47 7.64 -14.62
C VAL A 512 -1.80 8.96 -14.98
N ASN A 513 -0.50 8.93 -15.28
CA ASN A 513 0.21 10.10 -15.81
C ASN A 513 -0.26 10.38 -17.25
N PRO A 514 -0.73 11.59 -17.56
CA PRO A 514 -1.18 11.95 -18.90
C PRO A 514 -0.03 12.22 -19.89
N ASN A 515 1.24 12.13 -19.48
CA ASN A 515 2.44 12.39 -20.28
C ASN A 515 2.59 13.84 -20.80
N THR A 516 1.83 14.78 -20.25
CA THR A 516 1.81 16.17 -20.76
C THR A 516 2.77 17.11 -20.04
N GLY A 517 3.18 16.76 -18.80
CA GLY A 517 3.93 17.67 -17.94
C GLY A 517 3.08 18.80 -17.34
N ASP A 518 1.78 18.82 -17.56
CA ASP A 518 0.86 19.82 -16.98
C ASP A 518 0.84 19.75 -15.44
N THR A 519 0.27 20.77 -14.81
CA THR A 519 0.05 20.80 -13.36
C THR A 519 -0.88 19.66 -12.95
N ILE A 520 -0.44 18.84 -11.99
CA ILE A 520 -1.20 17.67 -11.50
C ILE A 520 -2.57 18.10 -10.97
N GLY A 521 -3.61 17.35 -11.36
CA GLY A 521 -5.02 17.62 -11.04
C GLY A 521 -5.72 18.62 -11.96
N SER A 522 -4.98 19.26 -12.89
CA SER A 522 -5.54 20.21 -13.85
C SER A 522 -5.50 19.73 -15.30
N GLU A 523 -4.94 18.57 -15.54
CA GLU A 523 -4.68 18.02 -16.87
C GLU A 523 -5.96 17.88 -17.70
N ARG A 524 -5.88 18.19 -18.98
CA ARG A 524 -6.99 18.17 -19.94
C ARG A 524 -6.74 17.28 -21.15
N ARG A 525 -5.49 16.90 -21.36
CA ARG A 525 -5.03 16.11 -22.50
C ARG A 525 -4.27 14.92 -22.02
N ARG A 526 -4.19 13.89 -22.84
CA ARG A 526 -3.35 12.72 -22.67
C ARG A 526 -2.56 12.52 -23.95
N ASN A 527 -1.28 12.20 -23.82
CA ASN A 527 -0.38 11.98 -24.93
C ASN A 527 0.19 10.57 -24.85
N LEU A 528 0.39 9.94 -26.00
CA LEU A 528 1.22 8.75 -26.09
C LEU A 528 2.67 9.11 -25.74
N ALA A 529 3.39 8.21 -25.12
CA ALA A 529 4.81 8.35 -24.86
C ALA A 529 5.56 7.07 -25.20
N ASP A 530 6.68 7.20 -25.92
CA ASP A 530 7.63 6.11 -26.05
C ASP A 530 8.59 6.18 -24.87
N ASN A 531 8.49 5.19 -23.99
CA ASN A 531 9.29 5.06 -22.78
C ASN A 531 10.37 4.01 -22.98
N THR A 532 11.59 4.35 -22.61
CA THR A 532 12.76 3.48 -22.79
C THR A 532 13.38 3.15 -21.44
N VAL A 533 13.67 1.88 -21.22
CA VAL A 533 14.51 1.37 -20.12
C VAL A 533 15.85 0.95 -20.68
N HIS A 534 16.92 1.60 -20.24
CA HIS A 534 18.28 1.28 -20.61
C HIS A 534 18.83 0.19 -19.67
N HIS A 535 19.49 -0.81 -20.24
CA HIS A 535 20.09 -1.93 -19.50
C HIS A 535 21.41 -2.36 -20.14
N ASN A 536 22.27 -1.38 -20.36
CA ASN A 536 23.60 -1.56 -20.95
C ASN A 536 24.70 -1.30 -19.92
N ARG A 537 25.94 -1.43 -20.33
CA ARG A 537 27.11 -1.26 -19.47
C ARG A 537 27.16 0.11 -18.78
N ASP A 538 26.79 1.18 -19.45
CA ASP A 538 26.85 2.56 -18.93
C ASP A 538 25.60 2.92 -18.11
N TYR A 539 24.50 2.23 -18.37
CA TYR A 539 23.19 2.42 -17.72
C TYR A 539 22.63 1.10 -17.17
N PRO A 540 23.28 0.49 -16.16
CA PRO A 540 22.96 -0.86 -15.67
C PRO A 540 21.72 -0.85 -14.76
N SER A 541 20.53 -0.86 -15.35
CA SER A 541 19.28 -1.01 -14.62
C SER A 541 19.22 -2.35 -13.88
N HIS A 542 18.74 -2.34 -12.63
CA HIS A 542 18.73 -3.52 -11.77
C HIS A 542 17.70 -3.43 -10.65
N VAL A 543 17.35 -4.57 -10.09
CA VAL A 543 16.69 -4.68 -8.80
C VAL A 543 17.70 -5.11 -7.74
N LYS A 544 17.71 -4.42 -6.60
CA LYS A 544 18.51 -4.77 -5.43
C LYS A 544 17.62 -5.54 -4.44
N LEU A 545 17.88 -6.84 -4.33
CA LEU A 545 17.12 -7.76 -3.49
C LEU A 545 17.83 -8.04 -2.16
N PRO A 546 17.09 -8.01 -1.03
CA PRO A 546 17.58 -8.37 0.29
C PRO A 546 17.61 -9.91 0.46
N ILE A 547 18.67 -10.54 -0.02
CA ILE A 547 18.84 -12.00 0.05
C ILE A 547 19.26 -12.41 1.47
N ILE A 548 18.58 -13.40 2.05
CA ILE A 548 18.96 -14.00 3.31
C ILE A 548 19.80 -15.25 3.03
N PRO A 549 21.08 -15.25 3.42
CA PRO A 549 21.91 -16.44 3.26
C PRO A 549 21.47 -17.56 4.21
N ASN A 550 21.60 -18.81 3.75
CA ASN A 550 21.32 -20.02 4.56
C ASN A 550 19.89 -20.05 5.13
N CYS A 551 18.87 -19.92 4.26
CA CYS A 551 17.50 -20.26 4.64
C CYS A 551 17.45 -21.74 5.03
N VAL A 552 17.07 -22.04 6.26
CA VAL A 552 16.85 -23.40 6.75
C VAL A 552 15.37 -23.71 6.67
#